data_5e2cbd148aaa809c57c6c98bb6ef903f
#
_entry.id   5e2cbd148aaa809c57c6c98bb6ef903f
#
_cell.length_a   1.000
_cell.length_b   1.000
_cell.length_c   1.000
_cell.angle_alpha   90.00
_cell.angle_beta   90.00
_cell.angle_gamma   90.00
#
_symmetry.space_group_name_H-M   'P 1'
#
loop_
_entity.id
_entity.type
_entity.pdbx_description
1 polymer ?
#
loop_
_entity_poly.entity_id
_entity_poly.type
_entity_poly.pdbx_seq_one_letter_code
_entity_poly.pdbx_strand_id
1 'polypeptide(L)'
;MEPVAGGHGPVGHAAHADHVTCSLPLAHPVPRTNLELWQQARPKGVVRAKGIVRFAEAPDVRSVVQVVGDSTSVTASGPWTGDEPGDGAGAVVAIALPGTPRAALVKWLGMFES
;
A
#
# COMPACT_ATOMS: atom_id res chain seq x y z
N MET A 1 26.74 -21.14 -1.18
CA MET A 1 27.05 -20.97 -1.10
C MET A 1 27.40 -20.48 -1.10
N GLU A 2 26.51 -20.50 -1.10
CA GLU A 2 26.72 -20.10 -1.09
C GLU A 2 26.73 -19.64 -1.04
N PRO A 3 26.19 -19.65 -1.02
CA PRO A 3 26.15 -19.13 -0.97
C PRO A 3 26.12 -18.70 -1.02
N VAL A 4 25.71 -18.68 -1.09
CA VAL A 4 25.73 -18.33 -1.05
C VAL A 4 25.67 -17.80 -1.04
N ALA A 5 25.17 -17.89 -1.19
CA ALA A 5 25.19 -17.59 -1.11
C ALA A 5 25.17 -17.07 -1.02
N GLY A 6 24.88 -17.08 -1.42
CA GLY A 6 25.03 -16.73 -1.32
C GLY A 6 24.94 -16.35 -1.32
N GLY A 7 24.51 -16.37 -1.55
CA GLY A 7 24.66 -16.11 -1.53
C GLY A 7 24.66 -15.80 -1.64
N HIS A 8 24.28 -15.49 -1.79
CA HIS A 8 24.52 -15.31 -1.99
C HIS A 8 24.60 -14.95 -2.05
N GLY A 9 24.03 -15.32 -2.21
CA GLY A 9 24.18 -15.10 -2.19
C GLY A 9 24.05 -14.70 -2.44
N PRO A 10 23.94 -14.83 -2.63
CA PRO A 10 23.65 -14.62 -2.78
C PRO A 10 23.32 -14.43 -3.03
N VAL A 11 23.20 -14.58 -3.25
CA VAL A 11 22.61 -14.66 -3.29
C VAL A 11 22.12 -14.40 -3.32
N GLY A 12 21.74 -14.44 -3.50
CA GLY A 12 21.00 -14.35 -3.31
C GLY A 12 20.59 -13.84 -3.43
N HIS A 13 20.25 -13.58 -3.46
CA HIS A 13 19.63 -13.09 -3.37
C HIS A 13 19.27 -12.54 -3.89
N ALA A 14 19.13 -12.60 -3.94
CA ALA A 14 18.94 -11.55 -4.92
C ALA A 14 17.51 -11.42 -5.39
N ALA A 15 16.91 -12.48 -5.67
CA ALA A 15 15.53 -12.50 -6.17
C ALA A 15 14.57 -11.77 -5.24
N HIS A 16 14.79 -11.82 -3.96
CA HIS A 16 13.91 -11.18 -2.97
C HIS A 16 13.95 -9.67 -3.06
N ALA A 17 15.09 -9.13 -3.46
CA ALA A 17 15.24 -7.68 -3.57
C ALA A 17 14.52 -7.11 -4.78
N ASP A 18 14.02 -7.98 -5.67
CA ASP A 18 13.41 -7.54 -6.91
C ASP A 18 11.97 -7.11 -6.79
N HIS A 19 11.34 -7.26 -5.62
CA HIS A 19 10.01 -6.73 -5.41
C HIS A 19 10.03 -5.21 -5.47
N VAL A 20 8.95 -4.66 -6.03
CA VAL A 20 8.80 -3.21 -6.16
C VAL A 20 7.95 -2.71 -4.99
N THR A 21 8.47 -1.75 -4.26
CA THR A 21 7.75 -1.13 -3.14
C THR A 21 7.50 0.33 -3.47
N CYS A 22 6.29 0.78 -3.23
CA CYS A 22 5.91 2.18 -3.46
C CYS A 22 5.02 2.65 -2.33
N SER A 23 5.21 3.90 -1.90
CA SER A 23 4.37 4.51 -0.87
C SER A 23 3.92 5.87 -1.33
N LEU A 24 2.77 6.31 -0.81
CA LEU A 24 2.20 7.61 -1.13
C LEU A 24 1.55 8.21 0.10
N PRO A 25 1.91 9.45 0.48
CA PRO A 25 1.20 10.15 1.54
C PRO A 25 -0.15 10.63 1.03
N LEU A 26 -1.14 10.67 1.92
CA LEU A 26 -2.48 11.16 1.60
C LEU A 26 -2.67 12.49 2.29
N ALA A 27 -3.09 13.51 1.53
CA ALA A 27 -3.26 14.87 2.04
C ALA A 27 -4.71 15.16 2.46
N HIS A 28 -5.66 14.47 1.87
CA HIS A 28 -7.09 14.75 2.08
C HIS A 28 -7.85 13.49 2.50
N PRO A 29 -8.86 13.64 3.38
CA PRO A 29 -9.71 12.50 3.74
C PRO A 29 -10.27 11.83 2.48
N VAL A 30 -10.32 10.51 2.53
CA VAL A 30 -10.64 9.67 1.38
C VAL A 30 -12.13 9.33 1.40
N PRO A 31 -12.87 9.62 0.32
CA PRO A 31 -14.25 9.12 0.22
C PRO A 31 -14.24 7.59 0.22
N ARG A 32 -15.14 7.01 1.02
CA ARG A 32 -15.17 5.56 1.15
C ARG A 32 -15.48 4.86 -0.17
N THR A 33 -16.22 5.52 -1.04
CA THR A 33 -16.51 4.98 -2.38
C THR A 33 -15.25 4.77 -3.21
N ASN A 34 -14.18 5.50 -2.93
CA ASN A 34 -12.91 5.33 -3.66
C ASN A 34 -12.28 3.98 -3.38
N LEU A 35 -12.57 3.37 -2.24
CA LEU A 35 -12.01 2.06 -1.89
C LEU A 35 -12.39 0.98 -2.90
N GLU A 36 -13.64 0.96 -3.30
CA GLU A 36 -14.11 -0.04 -4.26
C GLU A 36 -13.46 0.14 -5.63
N LEU A 37 -13.40 1.38 -6.11
CA LEU A 37 -12.74 1.69 -7.38
C LEU A 37 -11.27 1.32 -7.31
N TRP A 38 -10.62 1.62 -6.20
CA TRP A 38 -9.22 1.31 -5.98
C TRP A 38 -8.96 -0.18 -6.02
N GLN A 39 -9.82 -0.98 -5.39
CA GLN A 39 -9.70 -2.44 -5.43
C GLN A 39 -9.83 -2.98 -6.85
N GLN A 40 -10.80 -2.46 -7.60
CA GLN A 40 -11.05 -2.92 -8.96
C GLN A 40 -9.92 -2.57 -9.91
N ALA A 41 -9.22 -1.48 -9.65
CA ALA A 41 -8.15 -1.00 -10.50
C ALA A 41 -6.78 -1.56 -10.12
N ARG A 42 -6.71 -2.49 -9.16
CA ARG A 42 -5.45 -3.01 -8.66
C ARG A 42 -4.62 -3.64 -9.77
N PRO A 43 -3.36 -3.20 -9.96
CA PRO A 43 -2.45 -3.85 -10.90
C PRO A 43 -2.21 -5.31 -10.53
N LYS A 44 -2.07 -6.16 -11.54
CA LYS A 44 -1.92 -7.59 -11.34
C LYS A 44 -0.70 -7.98 -10.52
N GLY A 45 0.35 -7.19 -10.56
CA GLY A 45 1.57 -7.48 -9.85
C GLY A 45 1.52 -7.20 -8.35
N VAL A 46 0.49 -6.52 -7.86
CA VAL A 46 0.40 -6.18 -6.44
C VAL A 46 0.14 -7.43 -5.63
N VAL A 47 1.05 -7.74 -4.71
CA VAL A 47 0.91 -8.88 -3.81
C VAL A 47 0.39 -8.46 -2.45
N ARG A 48 0.63 -7.20 -2.08
CA ARG A 48 0.28 -6.71 -0.75
C ARG A 48 0.18 -5.19 -0.76
N ALA A 49 -0.76 -4.66 -0.01
CA ALA A 49 -0.81 -3.23 0.24
C ALA A 49 -1.37 -2.99 1.64
N LYS A 50 -0.97 -1.88 2.24
CA LYS A 50 -1.46 -1.48 3.55
C LYS A 50 -1.53 0.03 3.61
N GLY A 51 -2.59 0.54 4.22
CA GLY A 51 -2.72 1.97 4.42
C GLY A 51 -3.30 2.29 5.78
N ILE A 52 -2.83 3.40 6.35
CA ILE A 52 -3.50 4.06 7.46
C ILE A 52 -4.23 5.23 6.82
N VAL A 53 -5.56 5.24 6.94
CA VAL A 53 -6.40 6.10 6.11
C VAL A 53 -7.42 6.82 6.99
N ARG A 54 -7.64 8.08 6.66
CA ARG A 54 -8.71 8.88 7.23
C ARG A 54 -9.83 8.98 6.21
N PHE A 55 -10.94 8.27 6.46
CA PHE A 55 -12.09 8.34 5.55
C PHE A 55 -12.88 9.62 5.78
N ALA A 56 -13.39 10.19 4.70
CA ALA A 56 -14.14 11.43 4.76
C ALA A 56 -15.43 11.30 5.59
N GLU A 57 -16.04 10.11 5.57
CA GLU A 57 -17.28 9.83 6.29
C GLU A 57 -17.07 9.60 7.79
N ALA A 58 -15.82 9.36 8.21
CA ALA A 58 -15.48 9.14 9.61
C ALA A 58 -14.12 9.78 9.91
N PRO A 59 -14.01 11.11 9.85
CA PRO A 59 -12.71 11.78 9.91
C PRO A 59 -12.02 11.67 11.28
N ASP A 60 -12.75 11.29 12.32
CA ASP A 60 -12.18 11.14 13.64
C ASP A 60 -11.70 9.71 13.92
N VAL A 61 -11.81 8.82 12.95
CA VAL A 61 -11.44 7.41 13.09
C VAL A 61 -10.21 7.12 12.25
N ARG A 62 -9.25 6.44 12.86
CA ARG A 62 -8.11 5.89 12.13
C ARG A 62 -8.50 4.52 11.60
N SER A 63 -8.44 4.33 10.30
CA SER A 63 -8.77 3.07 9.64
C SER A 63 -7.53 2.46 9.04
N VAL A 64 -7.42 1.13 9.10
CA VAL A 64 -6.34 0.38 8.47
C VAL A 64 -6.95 -0.41 7.32
N VAL A 65 -6.42 -0.17 6.12
CA VAL A 65 -6.79 -0.91 4.91
C VAL A 65 -5.67 -1.90 4.62
N GLN A 66 -6.00 -3.15 4.37
CA GLN A 66 -5.02 -4.17 4.01
C GLN A 66 -5.49 -4.94 2.80
N VAL A 67 -4.55 -5.15 1.87
CA VAL A 67 -4.75 -6.01 0.71
C VAL A 67 -3.73 -7.13 0.81
N VAL A 68 -4.19 -8.37 0.83
CA VAL A 68 -3.34 -9.57 0.85
C VAL A 68 -3.93 -10.54 -0.18
N GLY A 69 -3.18 -10.81 -1.25
CA GLY A 69 -3.72 -11.60 -2.35
C GLY A 69 -4.97 -10.95 -2.93
N ASP A 70 -6.07 -11.67 -2.94
CA ASP A 70 -7.35 -11.18 -3.46
C ASP A 70 -8.24 -10.55 -2.40
N SER A 71 -7.79 -10.53 -1.14
CA SER A 71 -8.59 -10.06 -0.03
C SER A 71 -8.26 -8.63 0.35
N THR A 72 -9.29 -7.84 0.59
CA THR A 72 -9.16 -6.50 1.12
C THR A 72 -9.96 -6.39 2.40
N SER A 73 -9.36 -5.83 3.43
CA SER A 73 -10.03 -5.61 4.70
C SER A 73 -9.85 -4.16 5.16
N VAL A 74 -10.85 -3.68 5.89
CA VAL A 74 -10.82 -2.35 6.51
C VAL A 74 -11.15 -2.54 7.98
N THR A 75 -10.30 -2.02 8.85
CA THR A 75 -10.48 -2.16 10.29
C THR A 75 -10.33 -0.79 10.94
N ALA A 76 -11.29 -0.40 11.75
CA ALA A 76 -11.14 0.79 12.60
C ALA A 76 -10.13 0.47 13.70
N SER A 77 -9.17 1.36 13.91
CA SER A 77 -8.06 1.10 14.82
C SER A 77 -7.89 2.22 15.85
N GLY A 78 -8.98 2.85 16.25
CA GLY A 78 -8.97 3.88 17.27
C GLY A 78 -9.20 5.28 16.70
N PRO A 79 -9.02 6.31 17.52
CA PRO A 79 -9.23 7.68 17.06
C PRO A 79 -8.10 8.16 16.18
N TRP A 80 -8.43 9.08 15.29
CA TRP A 80 -7.44 9.83 14.54
C TRP A 80 -6.76 10.82 15.47
N THR A 81 -5.43 10.77 15.56
CA THR A 81 -4.68 11.57 16.52
C THR A 81 -3.98 12.78 15.92
N GLY A 82 -3.72 12.74 14.60
CA GLY A 82 -2.90 13.75 13.96
C GLY A 82 -1.43 13.35 13.84
N ASP A 83 -1.02 12.28 14.50
CA ASP A 83 0.37 11.78 14.46
C ASP A 83 0.56 10.68 13.43
N GLU A 84 -0.48 10.32 12.71
CA GLU A 84 -0.43 9.29 11.69
C GLU A 84 0.49 9.72 10.54
N PRO A 85 1.08 8.75 9.83
CA PRO A 85 1.93 9.08 8.69
C PRO A 85 1.14 9.77 7.59
N GLY A 86 1.85 10.49 6.71
CA GLY A 86 1.25 11.16 5.58
C GLY A 86 1.05 12.65 5.82
N ASP A 87 0.26 13.26 4.95
CA ASP A 87 0.11 14.72 4.91
C ASP A 87 -1.26 15.18 5.41
N GLY A 88 -1.83 14.48 6.38
CA GLY A 88 -3.09 14.87 7.01
C GLY A 88 -4.21 13.83 6.90
N ALA A 89 -4.07 12.84 6.03
CA ALA A 89 -5.10 11.81 5.84
C ALA A 89 -4.53 10.39 5.80
N GLY A 90 -3.25 10.22 6.14
CA GLY A 90 -2.62 8.92 6.21
C GLY A 90 -1.62 8.67 5.09
N ALA A 91 -1.31 7.39 4.87
CA ALA A 91 -0.38 6.97 3.83
C ALA A 91 -0.69 5.54 3.43
N VAL A 92 -0.39 5.21 2.18
CA VAL A 92 -0.56 3.85 1.66
C VAL A 92 0.75 3.35 1.08
N VAL A 93 0.98 2.04 1.23
CA VAL A 93 2.19 1.36 0.74
C VAL A 93 1.75 0.13 -0.05
N ALA A 94 2.38 -0.10 -1.18
CA ALA A 94 2.15 -1.30 -1.99
C ALA A 94 3.45 -2.04 -2.25
N ILE A 95 3.37 -3.37 -2.27
CA ILE A 95 4.46 -4.26 -2.62
C ILE A 95 3.99 -5.08 -3.82
N ALA A 96 4.80 -5.10 -4.86
CA ALA A 96 4.44 -5.77 -6.11
C ALA A 96 5.55 -6.69 -6.58
N LEU A 97 5.18 -7.61 -7.47
CA LEU A 97 6.11 -8.54 -8.07
C LEU A 97 7.18 -7.82 -8.89
N PRO A 98 8.37 -8.43 -9.03
CA PRO A 98 9.41 -7.89 -9.88
C PRO A 98 8.89 -7.61 -11.29
N GLY A 99 9.31 -6.50 -11.87
CA GLY A 99 8.89 -6.11 -13.20
C GLY A 99 7.61 -5.30 -13.25
N THR A 100 6.89 -5.15 -12.14
CA THR A 100 5.72 -4.28 -12.09
C THR A 100 6.16 -2.83 -12.25
N PRO A 101 5.59 -2.08 -13.21
CA PRO A 101 5.98 -0.69 -13.40
C PRO A 101 5.67 0.16 -12.17
N ARG A 102 6.68 0.87 -11.67
CA ARG A 102 6.49 1.74 -10.53
C ARG A 102 5.44 2.82 -10.81
N ALA A 103 5.41 3.33 -12.04
CA ALA A 103 4.44 4.34 -12.43
C ALA A 103 3.00 3.84 -12.28
N ALA A 104 2.76 2.55 -12.54
CA ALA A 104 1.44 1.95 -12.36
C ALA A 104 1.05 1.91 -10.89
N LEU A 105 2.01 1.64 -10.00
CA LEU A 105 1.76 1.63 -8.56
C LEU A 105 1.45 3.02 -8.04
N VAL A 106 2.21 4.01 -8.46
CA VAL A 106 1.99 5.40 -8.05
C VAL A 106 0.60 5.87 -8.48
N LYS A 107 0.22 5.57 -9.72
CA LYS A 107 -1.08 5.93 -10.25
C LYS A 107 -2.19 5.25 -9.44
N TRP A 108 -2.03 3.96 -9.16
CA TRP A 108 -3.02 3.20 -8.41
C TRP A 108 -3.18 3.73 -6.99
N LEU A 109 -2.06 3.95 -6.28
CA LEU A 109 -2.13 4.49 -4.92
C LEU A 109 -2.78 5.86 -4.89
N GLY A 110 -2.51 6.69 -5.90
CA GLY A 110 -3.11 8.02 -6.00
C GLY A 110 -4.61 8.02 -6.20
N MET A 111 -5.19 6.91 -6.64
CA MET A 111 -6.63 6.80 -6.82
C MET A 111 -7.41 6.89 -5.52
N PHE A 112 -6.76 6.65 -4.37
CA PHE A 112 -7.42 6.83 -3.09
C PHE A 112 -7.92 8.26 -2.89
N GLU A 113 -7.17 9.23 -3.38
CA GLU A 113 -7.51 10.65 -3.19
C GLU A 113 -8.32 11.26 -4.32
N SER A 114 -8.54 10.53 -5.38
CA SER A 114 -9.20 11.11 -6.56
C SER A 114 -10.68 11.30 -6.39
#